data_2de09e07f8e2ecb661af6b359ce0c13d
#
_entry.id   2de09e07f8e2ecb661af6b359ce0c13d
#
_cell.length_a   1.000
_cell.length_b   1.000
_cell.length_c   1.000
_cell.angle_alpha   90.00
_cell.angle_beta   90.00
_cell.angle_gamma   90.00
#
_symmetry.space_group_name_H-M   'P 1'
#
loop_
_entity.id
_entity.type
_entity.pdbx_description
1 polymer ?
#
loop_
_entity_poly.entity_id
_entity_poly.type
_entity_poly.pdbx_seq_one_letter_code
_entity_poly.pdbx_strand_id
1 'polypeptide(L)'
;MAEGGPVAQDRLKSFIERIERLEEEKAALMADIKDVYAEAKGTGFDVKTMRKVISLRKMEENDRQEAEFLLDTYLSALGMLERPLAAE
;
A
#
# COMPACT_ATOMS: atom_id res chain seq x y z
N MET A 1 -25.05 -24.73 18.14
CA MET A 1 -25.53 -24.58 18.74
C MET A 1 -26.06 -23.42 19.25
N ALA A 2 -25.65 -22.96 20.10
CA ALA A 2 -26.26 -21.84 20.76
C ALA A 2 -26.36 -20.64 19.86
N GLU A 3 -25.56 -20.56 18.87
CA GLU A 3 -25.58 -19.40 18.01
C GLU A 3 -26.80 -19.35 17.12
N GLY A 4 -27.65 -20.34 17.13
CA GLY A 4 -28.80 -20.31 16.26
C GLY A 4 -29.95 -19.47 16.74
N GLY A 5 -29.87 -18.84 17.92
CA GLY A 5 -30.99 -18.10 18.44
C GLY A 5 -31.18 -16.73 17.80
N PRO A 6 -32.32 -16.10 18.05
CA PRO A 6 -32.58 -14.77 17.47
C PRO A 6 -31.54 -13.72 17.86
N VAL A 7 -31.04 -13.78 19.11
CA VAL A 7 -30.04 -12.82 19.55
C VAL A 7 -28.78 -12.98 18.73
N ALA A 8 -28.38 -14.23 18.49
CA ALA A 8 -27.18 -14.47 17.67
C ALA A 8 -27.40 -14.03 16.23
N GLN A 9 -28.61 -14.22 15.73
CA GLN A 9 -28.95 -13.79 14.38
C GLN A 9 -28.87 -12.27 14.25
N ASP A 10 -29.42 -11.58 15.26
CA ASP A 10 -29.37 -10.11 15.24
C ASP A 10 -27.95 -9.60 15.31
N ARG A 11 -27.13 -10.24 16.13
CA ARG A 11 -25.73 -9.81 16.24
C ARG A 11 -24.98 -10.08 14.95
N LEU A 12 -25.21 -11.23 14.34
CA LEU A 12 -24.60 -11.55 13.08
C LEU A 12 -24.99 -10.54 12.01
N LYS A 13 -26.27 -10.21 11.93
CA LYS A 13 -26.75 -9.23 10.97
C LYS A 13 -26.09 -7.88 11.19
N SER A 14 -25.96 -7.48 12.45
CA SER A 14 -25.32 -6.22 12.78
C SER A 14 -23.87 -6.19 12.31
N PHE A 15 -23.12 -7.27 12.55
CA PHE A 15 -21.74 -7.34 12.09
C PHE A 15 -21.66 -7.26 10.57
N ILE A 16 -22.53 -8.00 9.90
CA ILE A 16 -22.52 -8.00 8.44
C ILE A 16 -22.78 -6.59 7.90
N GLU A 17 -23.81 -5.94 8.44
CA GLU A 17 -24.17 -4.62 7.94
C GLU A 17 -23.06 -3.59 8.21
N ARG A 18 -22.40 -3.72 9.35
CA ARG A 18 -21.31 -2.81 9.67
C ARG A 18 -20.13 -3.02 8.73
N ILE A 19 -19.83 -4.29 8.42
CA ILE A 19 -18.75 -4.59 7.49
C ILE A 19 -19.10 -4.07 6.10
N GLU A 20 -20.35 -4.29 5.67
CA GLU A 20 -20.76 -3.83 4.35
C GLU A 20 -20.62 -2.31 4.21
N ARG A 21 -21.02 -1.58 5.26
CA ARG A 21 -20.90 -0.13 5.24
C ARG A 21 -19.43 0.30 5.13
N LEU A 22 -18.55 -0.36 5.89
CA LEU A 22 -17.13 -0.03 5.83
C LEU A 22 -16.54 -0.39 4.48
N GLU A 23 -17.00 -1.48 3.88
CA GLU A 23 -16.52 -1.81 2.54
C GLU A 23 -16.94 -0.77 1.52
N GLU A 24 -18.15 -0.22 1.68
CA GLU A 24 -18.58 0.86 0.80
C GLU A 24 -17.73 2.10 1.00
N GLU A 25 -17.42 2.43 2.25
CA GLU A 25 -16.57 3.58 2.53
C GLU A 25 -15.17 3.35 1.98
N LYS A 26 -14.67 2.13 2.09
CA LYS A 26 -13.37 1.80 1.53
C LYS A 26 -13.37 1.99 0.01
N ALA A 27 -14.42 1.53 -0.66
CA ALA A 27 -14.51 1.68 -2.11
C ALA A 27 -14.53 3.15 -2.50
N ALA A 28 -15.24 3.98 -1.75
CA ALA A 28 -15.27 5.40 -2.03
C ALA A 28 -13.89 6.03 -1.85
N LEU A 29 -13.18 5.65 -0.79
CA LEU A 29 -11.83 6.15 -0.56
C LEU A 29 -10.87 5.69 -1.65
N MET A 30 -11.01 4.45 -2.11
CA MET A 30 -10.17 3.96 -3.19
C MET A 30 -10.41 4.75 -4.47
N ALA A 31 -11.66 5.12 -4.74
CA ALA A 31 -11.97 5.95 -5.90
C ALA A 31 -11.33 7.33 -5.76
N ASP A 32 -11.37 7.90 -4.55
CA ASP A 32 -10.74 9.19 -4.32
C ASP A 32 -9.23 9.13 -4.53
N ILE A 33 -8.60 8.06 -4.05
CA ILE A 33 -7.16 7.88 -4.24
C ILE A 33 -6.84 7.80 -5.74
N LYS A 34 -7.64 7.05 -6.47
CA LYS A 34 -7.45 6.93 -7.91
C LYS A 34 -7.55 8.28 -8.59
N ASP A 35 -8.51 9.11 -8.14
CA ASP A 35 -8.68 10.44 -8.71
C ASP A 35 -7.46 11.32 -8.48
N VAL A 36 -6.85 11.23 -7.29
CA VAL A 36 -5.66 12.02 -7.00
C VAL A 36 -4.50 11.59 -7.88
N TYR A 37 -4.33 10.28 -8.07
CA TYR A 37 -3.29 9.80 -8.98
C TYR A 37 -3.54 10.28 -10.41
N ALA A 38 -4.80 10.28 -10.84
CA ALA A 38 -5.13 10.76 -12.18
C ALA A 38 -4.80 12.24 -12.32
N GLU A 39 -5.08 13.02 -11.29
CA GLU A 39 -4.73 14.43 -11.29
C GLU A 39 -3.22 14.62 -11.36
N ALA A 40 -2.47 13.85 -10.59
CA ALA A 40 -1.02 13.94 -10.61
C ALA A 40 -0.47 13.58 -11.98
N LYS A 41 -1.01 12.55 -12.60
CA LYS A 41 -0.60 12.16 -13.93
C LYS A 41 -0.86 13.28 -14.93
N GLY A 42 -2.00 13.94 -14.79
CA GLY A 42 -2.36 15.05 -15.66
C GLY A 42 -1.42 16.22 -15.53
N THR A 43 -0.76 16.38 -14.40
CA THR A 43 0.22 17.45 -14.22
C THR A 43 1.63 17.02 -14.53
N GLY A 44 1.83 15.79 -15.01
CA GLY A 44 3.13 15.34 -15.48
C GLY A 44 3.90 14.44 -14.54
N PHE A 45 3.33 14.06 -13.41
CA PHE A 45 4.05 13.17 -12.49
C PHE A 45 3.91 11.71 -12.92
N ASP A 46 4.90 10.91 -12.56
CA ASP A 46 4.89 9.49 -12.87
C ASP A 46 4.22 8.74 -11.73
N VAL A 47 3.04 8.19 -12.00
CA VAL A 47 2.22 7.56 -10.96
C VAL A 47 2.90 6.33 -10.39
N LYS A 48 3.58 5.55 -11.22
CA LYS A 48 4.27 4.36 -10.74
C LYS A 48 5.33 4.73 -9.72
N THR A 49 6.08 5.77 -10.02
CA THR A 49 7.11 6.26 -9.11
C THR A 49 6.48 6.81 -7.83
N MET A 50 5.36 7.50 -7.95
CA MET A 50 4.67 8.01 -6.77
C MET A 50 4.25 6.88 -5.84
N ARG A 51 3.74 5.79 -6.41
CA ARG A 51 3.36 4.65 -5.58
C ARG A 51 4.57 4.06 -4.86
N LYS A 52 5.70 4.03 -5.52
CA LYS A 52 6.93 3.55 -4.90
C LYS A 52 7.34 4.46 -3.75
N VAL A 53 7.28 5.76 -3.96
CA VAL A 53 7.62 6.72 -2.91
C VAL A 53 6.69 6.53 -1.71
N ILE A 54 5.39 6.36 -1.95
CA ILE A 54 4.45 6.18 -0.84
C ILE A 54 4.78 4.91 -0.07
N SER A 55 5.12 3.85 -0.77
CA SER A 55 5.51 2.60 -0.13
C SER A 55 6.73 2.79 0.77
N LEU A 56 7.72 3.53 0.28
CA LEU A 56 8.92 3.79 1.07
C LEU A 56 8.63 4.67 2.27
N ARG A 57 7.71 5.61 2.15
CA ARG A 57 7.37 6.49 3.27
C ARG A 57 6.65 5.77 4.38
N LYS A 58 6.08 4.61 4.11
CA LYS A 58 5.44 3.81 5.15
C LYS A 58 6.43 2.99 5.96
N MET A 59 7.66 2.87 5.48
CA MET A 59 8.69 2.09 6.17
C MET A 59 9.41 2.98 7.17
N GLU A 60 9.88 2.37 8.25
CA GLU A 60 10.75 3.10 9.16
C GLU A 60 12.07 3.39 8.48
N GLU A 61 12.72 4.43 8.96
CA GLU A 61 13.93 4.92 8.31
C GLU A 61 14.99 3.84 8.15
N ASN A 62 15.23 3.09 9.22
CA ASN A 62 16.26 2.04 9.15
C ASN A 62 15.88 0.96 8.15
N ASP A 63 14.61 0.57 8.12
CA ASP A 63 14.16 -0.46 7.20
C ASP A 63 14.27 0.01 5.76
N ARG A 64 13.97 1.28 5.52
CA ARG A 64 14.06 1.83 4.18
C ARG A 64 15.51 1.84 3.71
N GLN A 65 16.42 2.26 4.57
CA GLN A 65 17.84 2.31 4.21
C GLN A 65 18.38 0.91 3.96
N GLU A 66 17.97 -0.04 4.77
CA GLU A 66 18.42 -1.41 4.60
C GLU A 66 17.90 -1.99 3.27
N ALA A 67 16.65 -1.72 2.94
CA ALA A 67 16.08 -2.22 1.69
C ALA A 67 16.80 -1.61 0.49
N GLU A 68 17.11 -0.32 0.56
CA GLU A 68 17.83 0.33 -0.53
C GLU A 68 19.23 -0.23 -0.68
N PHE A 69 19.90 -0.50 0.43
CA PHE A 69 21.24 -1.07 0.36
C PHE A 69 21.22 -2.46 -0.24
N LEU A 70 20.25 -3.29 0.16
CA LEU A 70 20.15 -4.64 -0.38
C LEU A 70 19.85 -4.62 -1.87
N LEU A 71 18.95 -3.74 -2.29
CA LEU A 71 18.63 -3.63 -3.70
C LEU A 71 19.87 -3.22 -4.50
N ASP A 72 20.58 -2.22 -4.01
CA ASP A 72 21.78 -1.77 -4.69
C ASP A 72 22.83 -2.87 -4.77
N THR A 73 22.97 -3.65 -3.70
CA THR A 73 23.91 -4.76 -3.68
C THR A 73 23.56 -5.79 -4.76
N TYR A 74 22.29 -6.12 -4.87
CA TYR A 74 21.87 -7.09 -5.88
C TYR A 74 22.04 -6.54 -7.29
N LEU A 75 21.67 -5.28 -7.49
CA LEU A 75 21.82 -4.66 -8.80
C LEU A 75 23.28 -4.58 -9.20
N SER A 76 24.15 -4.27 -8.25
CA SER A 76 25.58 -4.21 -8.52
C SER A 76 26.10 -5.60 -8.92
N ALA A 77 25.67 -6.64 -8.21
CA ALA A 77 26.11 -8.00 -8.51
C ALA A 77 25.68 -8.42 -9.91
N LEU A 78 24.55 -7.90 -10.38
CA LEU A 78 24.05 -8.23 -11.70
C LEU A 78 24.54 -7.29 -12.79
N GLY A 79 25.42 -6.35 -12.44
CA GLY A 79 25.94 -5.40 -13.44
C GLY A 79 24.95 -4.34 -13.84
N MET A 80 23.95 -4.07 -13.03
CA MET A 80 22.90 -3.13 -13.38
C MET A 80 23.12 -1.75 -12.76
N LEU A 81 24.18 -1.56 -11.95
CA LEU A 81 24.55 -0.26 -11.43
C LEU A 81 25.83 0.19 -12.12
N GLU A 82 25.86 1.47 -12.47
CA GLU A 82 27.03 2.01 -13.15
C GLU A 82 28.18 2.28 -12.20
N ARG A 83 27.89 2.52 -10.94
CA ARG A 83 28.94 2.80 -9.96
C ARG A 83 29.03 1.66 -8.97
N PRO A 84 30.25 1.31 -8.55
CA PRO A 84 30.41 0.26 -7.55
C PRO A 84 29.94 0.75 -6.19
N LEU A 85 29.33 -0.14 -5.44
CA LEU A 85 28.90 0.18 -4.07
C LEU A 85 30.09 0.45 -3.17
N ALA A 86 31.17 -0.25 -3.41
CA ALA A 86 32.34 -0.14 -2.54
C ALA A 86 33.17 1.10 -2.82
N ALA A 87 32.75 1.92 -3.75
CA ALA A 87 33.52 3.10 -4.11
C ALA A 87 33.59 4.11 -2.97
N GLU A 88 32.67 4.02 -2.06
CA GLU A 88 32.72 4.88 -0.88
C GLU A 88 33.64 4.33 0.14
#